data_ad2cc7d000cac0190cd35611a6e944d3
#
_entry.id   ad2cc7d000cac0190cd35611a6e944d3
#
_cell.length_a   1.000
_cell.length_b   1.000
_cell.length_c   1.000
_cell.angle_alpha   90.00
_cell.angle_beta   90.00
_cell.angle_gamma   90.00
#
_symmetry.space_group_name_H-M   'P 1'
#
loop_
_entity.id
_entity.type
_entity.pdbx_description
1 polymer ?
#
loop_
_entity_poly.entity_id
_entity_poly.type
_entity_poly.pdbx_seq_one_letter_code
_entity_poly.pdbx_strand_id
1 'polypeptide(L)'
;MRKQRAGLPPDARADPEHYRSRASHETYRELGERARDELARTGGAIVDATFRRREDRDAFTAAVGQGARSPVFIECRAPRDVLRERARRRESDPRSVSDATVDLVDRQLDEWDSLDEVDAARHATVRADRDPPDIVDDIEAFLDQRTASGVLRFG
;
A
#
# COMPACT_ATOMS: atom_id res chain seq x y z
N MET A 1 7.06 20.75 2.42
CA MET A 1 8.31 20.21 2.96
C MET A 1 9.02 19.15 2.10
N ARG A 2 8.50 18.78 0.91
CA ARG A 2 9.16 17.80 -0.01
C ARG A 2 10.35 18.32 -0.83
N LYS A 3 10.52 19.64 -0.97
CA LYS A 3 11.55 20.24 -1.82
C LYS A 3 12.91 20.48 -1.18
N GLN A 4 13.09 20.27 0.11
CA GLN A 4 14.33 20.61 0.80
C GLN A 4 15.30 19.43 1.06
N ARG A 5 14.95 18.19 0.71
CA ARG A 5 15.80 17.01 0.93
C ARG A 5 16.65 16.58 -0.26
N ALA A 6 16.49 17.17 -1.44
CA ALA A 6 17.27 16.84 -2.62
C ALA A 6 18.31 17.94 -2.90
N GLY A 7 19.48 17.82 -2.30
CA GLY A 7 20.67 18.59 -2.65
C GLY A 7 21.25 18.16 -4.01
N LEU A 8 20.46 18.24 -5.10
CA LEU A 8 20.93 17.99 -6.45
C LEU A 8 21.18 19.32 -7.17
N PRO A 9 22.26 19.43 -7.95
CA PRO A 9 22.53 20.61 -8.75
C PRO A 9 21.41 20.80 -9.79
N PRO A 10 21.08 22.09 -10.17
CA PRO A 10 19.95 22.41 -11.04
C PRO A 10 20.03 21.91 -12.48
N ASP A 11 21.16 21.34 -12.92
CA ASP A 11 21.43 20.93 -14.31
C ASP A 11 21.36 19.43 -14.58
N ALA A 12 21.06 18.59 -13.58
CA ALA A 12 20.80 17.19 -13.83
C ALA A 12 19.38 17.03 -14.39
N ARG A 13 19.26 16.88 -15.71
CA ARG A 13 18.05 16.37 -16.38
C ARG A 13 17.85 14.90 -15.97
N ALA A 14 17.56 14.66 -14.70
CA ALA A 14 17.05 13.38 -14.26
C ALA A 14 15.64 13.25 -14.85
N ASP A 15 15.38 12.14 -15.52
CA ASP A 15 14.06 11.78 -15.99
C ASP A 15 13.06 11.94 -14.83
N PRO A 16 12.02 12.77 -14.95
CA PRO A 16 11.05 13.01 -13.87
C PRO A 16 10.41 11.72 -13.34
N GLU A 17 10.32 10.71 -14.18
CA GLU A 17 9.76 9.40 -13.85
C GLU A 17 10.73 8.58 -12.99
N HIS A 18 12.01 8.57 -13.35
CA HIS A 18 13.07 7.93 -12.55
C HIS A 18 13.22 8.59 -11.16
N TYR A 19 13.08 9.92 -11.09
CA TYR A 19 13.11 10.64 -9.81
C TYR A 19 11.89 10.31 -8.92
N ARG A 20 10.70 10.19 -9.52
CA ARG A 20 9.47 9.78 -8.79
C ARG A 20 9.57 8.34 -8.29
N SER A 21 10.08 7.42 -9.10
CA SER A 21 10.28 6.01 -8.73
C SER A 21 11.25 5.89 -7.55
N ARG A 22 12.40 6.58 -7.60
CA ARG A 22 13.36 6.58 -6.46
C ARG A 22 12.77 7.16 -5.18
N ALA A 23 12.03 8.26 -5.28
CA ALA A 23 11.38 8.88 -4.11
C ALA A 23 10.29 7.98 -3.53
N SER A 24 9.56 7.25 -4.38
CA SER A 24 8.57 6.25 -3.97
C SER A 24 9.25 5.09 -3.27
N HIS A 25 10.23 4.47 -3.89
CA HIS A 25 11.01 3.36 -3.33
C HIS A 25 11.60 3.67 -1.95
N GLU A 26 12.20 4.87 -1.78
CA GLU A 26 12.71 5.30 -0.48
C GLU A 26 11.60 5.47 0.57
N THR A 27 10.45 6.00 0.17
CA THR A 27 9.28 6.13 1.04
C THR A 27 8.79 4.77 1.53
N TYR A 28 8.68 3.77 0.64
CA TYR A 28 8.23 2.44 1.03
C TYR A 28 9.25 1.68 1.87
N ARG A 29 10.54 1.88 1.63
CA ARG A 29 11.60 1.36 2.51
C ARG A 29 11.48 1.95 3.92
N GLU A 30 11.33 3.28 4.06
CA GLU A 30 11.13 3.94 5.36
C GLU A 30 9.85 3.45 6.07
N LEU A 31 8.75 3.23 5.33
CA LEU A 31 7.51 2.66 5.88
C LEU A 31 7.76 1.25 6.42
N GLY A 32 8.51 0.42 5.69
CA GLY A 32 8.87 -0.92 6.13
C GLY A 32 9.74 -0.94 7.39
N GLU A 33 10.71 -0.03 7.50
CA GLU A 33 11.52 0.13 8.70
C GLU A 33 10.66 0.51 9.92
N ARG A 34 9.76 1.47 9.76
CA ARG A 34 8.82 1.86 10.82
C ARG A 34 7.88 0.74 11.22
N ALA A 35 7.35 -0.01 10.22
CA ALA A 35 6.49 -1.15 10.49
C ALA A 35 7.23 -2.24 11.26
N ARG A 36 8.50 -2.51 10.93
CA ARG A 36 9.35 -3.45 11.67
C ARG A 36 9.57 -3.03 13.12
N ASP A 37 9.86 -1.74 13.33
CA ASP A 37 10.10 -1.20 14.67
C ASP A 37 8.81 -1.26 15.51
N GLU A 38 7.66 -0.94 14.90
CA GLU A 38 6.35 -1.05 15.53
C GLU A 38 5.99 -2.50 15.86
N LEU A 39 6.21 -3.42 14.91
CA LEU A 39 6.01 -4.85 15.11
C LEU A 39 6.83 -5.38 16.30
N ALA A 40 8.08 -4.94 16.44
CA ALA A 40 8.94 -5.33 17.55
C ALA A 40 8.43 -4.79 18.90
N ARG A 41 7.75 -3.64 18.90
CA ARG A 41 7.24 -2.97 20.10
C ARG A 41 5.87 -3.49 20.56
N THR A 42 4.97 -3.80 19.60
CA THR A 42 3.56 -4.07 19.89
C THR A 42 3.08 -5.46 19.46
N GLY A 43 3.91 -6.23 18.72
CA GLY A 43 3.52 -7.51 18.18
C GLY A 43 2.71 -7.43 16.87
N GLY A 44 2.33 -6.23 16.40
CA GLY A 44 1.57 -6.04 15.16
C GLY A 44 1.71 -4.64 14.59
N ALA A 45 1.55 -4.50 13.27
CA ALA A 45 1.51 -3.20 12.60
C ALA A 45 0.58 -3.24 11.39
N ILE A 46 -0.21 -2.21 11.19
CA ILE A 46 -1.03 -2.00 10.00
C ILE A 46 -0.47 -0.80 9.24
N VAL A 47 -0.23 -0.99 7.94
CA VAL A 47 0.27 0.08 7.06
C VAL A 47 -0.75 0.32 5.96
N ASP A 48 -1.33 1.51 5.92
CA ASP A 48 -2.22 1.96 4.85
C ASP A 48 -1.43 2.77 3.82
N ALA A 49 -1.26 2.19 2.62
CA ALA A 49 -0.58 2.81 1.49
C ALA A 49 -1.07 2.18 0.18
N THR A 50 -0.79 2.82 -0.95
CA THR A 50 -1.27 2.33 -2.25
C THR A 50 -0.63 1.03 -2.69
N PHE A 51 0.64 0.79 -2.41
CA PHE A 51 1.37 -0.43 -2.80
C PHE A 51 1.15 -0.85 -4.26
N ARG A 52 0.95 0.13 -5.14
CA ARG A 52 0.53 -0.08 -6.52
C ARG A 52 1.59 -0.78 -7.37
N ARG A 53 2.87 -0.42 -7.18
CA ARG A 53 3.99 -0.95 -7.95
C ARG A 53 4.65 -2.10 -7.22
N ARG A 54 5.07 -3.10 -7.98
CA ARG A 54 5.84 -4.23 -7.45
C ARG A 54 7.11 -3.77 -6.73
N GLU A 55 7.86 -2.84 -7.32
CA GLU A 55 9.08 -2.29 -6.73
C GLU A 55 8.87 -1.65 -5.34
N ASP A 56 7.70 -1.01 -5.12
CA ASP A 56 7.32 -0.42 -3.83
C ASP A 56 7.05 -1.52 -2.78
N ARG A 57 6.35 -2.60 -3.18
CA ARG A 57 6.07 -3.76 -2.32
C ARG A 57 7.34 -4.52 -1.97
N ASP A 58 8.24 -4.69 -2.94
CA ASP A 58 9.54 -5.33 -2.74
C ASP A 58 10.41 -4.53 -1.74
N ALA A 59 10.47 -3.20 -1.91
CA ALA A 59 11.21 -2.32 -1.00
C ALA A 59 10.67 -2.37 0.43
N PHE A 60 9.34 -2.34 0.58
CA PHE A 60 8.66 -2.47 1.86
C PHE A 60 8.94 -3.83 2.51
N THR A 61 8.74 -4.92 1.78
CA THR A 61 8.91 -6.30 2.27
C THR A 61 10.35 -6.55 2.70
N ALA A 62 11.33 -6.09 1.91
CA ALA A 62 12.74 -6.20 2.26
C ALA A 62 13.09 -5.47 3.57
N ALA A 63 12.47 -4.30 3.81
CA ALA A 63 12.70 -3.50 5.00
C ALA A 63 12.02 -4.05 6.26
N VAL A 64 10.82 -4.63 6.12
CA VAL A 64 10.11 -5.30 7.24
C VAL A 64 10.85 -6.56 7.67
N GLY A 65 11.33 -7.36 6.70
CA GLY A 65 12.00 -8.63 6.92
C GLY A 65 11.27 -9.82 6.30
N GLN A 66 11.87 -10.99 6.38
CA GLN A 66 11.40 -12.22 5.75
C GLN A 66 10.91 -13.27 6.75
N GLY A 67 10.33 -14.36 6.23
CA GLY A 67 9.86 -15.49 7.01
C GLY A 67 8.56 -15.19 7.76
N ALA A 68 8.51 -15.49 9.05
CA ALA A 68 7.33 -15.26 9.88
C ALA A 68 6.94 -13.77 10.00
N ARG A 69 7.87 -12.85 9.71
CA ARG A 69 7.67 -11.39 9.71
C ARG A 69 7.32 -10.81 8.35
N SER A 70 7.25 -11.63 7.29
CA SER A 70 6.84 -11.12 5.97
C SER A 70 5.43 -10.53 6.04
N PRO A 71 5.19 -9.38 5.40
CA PRO A 71 3.89 -8.73 5.43
C PRO A 71 2.80 -9.60 4.79
N VAL A 72 1.56 -9.36 5.20
CA VAL A 72 0.36 -9.80 4.51
C VAL A 72 -0.20 -8.59 3.76
N PHE A 73 -0.52 -8.79 2.50
CA PHE A 73 -1.15 -7.77 1.66
C PHE A 73 -2.66 -8.02 1.58
N ILE A 74 -3.44 -7.03 1.98
CA ILE A 74 -4.90 -7.02 1.79
C ILE A 74 -5.21 -6.04 0.66
N GLU A 75 -5.52 -6.57 -0.51
CA GLU A 75 -5.84 -5.79 -1.69
C GLU A 75 -7.32 -5.38 -1.67
N CYS A 76 -7.60 -4.11 -1.44
CA CYS A 76 -8.94 -3.55 -1.44
C CYS A 76 -9.35 -3.15 -2.86
N ARG A 77 -10.25 -3.92 -3.49
CA ARG A 77 -10.75 -3.66 -4.85
C ARG A 77 -12.18 -3.11 -4.83
N ALA A 78 -12.44 -2.15 -5.69
CA ALA A 78 -13.79 -1.69 -5.99
C ALA A 78 -13.95 -1.47 -7.50
N PRO A 79 -15.18 -1.55 -8.06
CA PRO A 79 -15.44 -1.20 -9.44
C PRO A 79 -14.95 0.21 -9.79
N ARG A 80 -14.47 0.40 -11.03
CA ARG A 80 -13.90 1.67 -11.48
C ARG A 80 -14.86 2.85 -11.34
N ASP A 81 -16.15 2.63 -11.62
CA ASP A 81 -17.21 3.62 -11.46
C ASP A 81 -17.39 4.05 -10.00
N VAL A 82 -17.33 3.11 -9.06
CA VAL A 82 -17.38 3.39 -7.61
C VAL A 82 -16.18 4.23 -7.18
N LEU A 83 -14.97 3.90 -7.67
CA LEU A 83 -13.76 4.66 -7.34
C LEU A 83 -13.80 6.08 -7.91
N ARG A 84 -14.29 6.24 -9.16
CA ARG A 84 -14.51 7.56 -9.78
C ARG A 84 -15.53 8.39 -9.00
N GLU A 85 -16.62 7.79 -8.58
CA GLU A 85 -17.64 8.47 -7.78
C GLU A 85 -17.08 8.93 -6.43
N ARG A 86 -16.32 8.08 -5.76
CA ARG A 86 -15.62 8.45 -4.52
C ARG A 86 -14.62 9.60 -4.72
N ALA A 87 -13.91 9.62 -5.86
CA ALA A 87 -13.00 10.72 -6.21
C ALA A 87 -13.77 12.03 -6.39
N ARG A 88 -14.85 12.03 -7.20
CA ARG A 88 -15.69 13.24 -7.40
C ARG A 88 -16.24 13.79 -6.09
N ARG A 89 -16.72 12.94 -5.19
CA ARG A 89 -17.21 13.36 -3.86
C ARG A 89 -16.11 14.02 -3.04
N ARG A 90 -14.88 13.51 -3.10
CA ARG A 90 -13.72 14.11 -2.40
C ARG A 90 -13.30 15.42 -3.01
N GLU A 91 -13.30 15.54 -4.35
CA GLU A 91 -13.00 16.80 -5.06
C GLU A 91 -14.01 17.91 -4.69
N SER A 92 -15.28 17.56 -4.43
CA SER A 92 -16.32 18.51 -4.05
C SER A 92 -16.39 18.81 -2.55
N ASP A 93 -15.65 18.09 -1.69
CA ASP A 93 -15.61 18.35 -0.24
C ASP A 93 -14.49 19.33 0.12
N PRO A 94 -14.79 20.57 0.54
CA PRO A 94 -13.79 21.57 0.91
C PRO A 94 -12.88 21.15 2.09
N ARG A 95 -13.26 20.12 2.85
CA ARG A 95 -12.50 19.57 3.98
C ARG A 95 -11.58 18.43 3.55
N SER A 96 -11.69 17.99 2.31
CA SER A 96 -10.83 16.93 1.78
C SER A 96 -9.41 17.46 1.58
N VAL A 97 -8.43 16.80 2.20
CA VAL A 97 -7.01 17.07 2.00
C VAL A 97 -6.41 16.19 0.88
N SER A 98 -7.26 15.45 0.18
CA SER A 98 -6.83 14.50 -0.85
C SER A 98 -6.76 15.19 -2.21
N ASP A 99 -5.60 15.12 -2.87
CA ASP A 99 -5.37 15.56 -4.25
C ASP A 99 -5.83 14.50 -5.29
N ALA A 100 -6.60 13.49 -4.85
CA ALA A 100 -7.03 12.38 -5.71
C ALA A 100 -8.17 12.83 -6.65
N THR A 101 -7.82 13.21 -7.87
CA THR A 101 -8.75 13.50 -8.97
C THR A 101 -9.21 12.22 -9.66
N VAL A 102 -10.31 12.29 -10.42
CA VAL A 102 -10.79 11.16 -11.25
C VAL A 102 -9.71 10.68 -12.22
N ASP A 103 -9.00 11.61 -12.88
CA ASP A 103 -7.92 11.28 -13.81
C ASP A 103 -6.74 10.56 -13.12
N LEU A 104 -6.46 10.92 -11.87
CA LEU A 104 -5.43 10.24 -11.09
C LEU A 104 -5.85 8.81 -10.74
N VAL A 105 -7.13 8.61 -10.36
CA VAL A 105 -7.68 7.27 -10.10
C VAL A 105 -7.57 6.38 -11.33
N ASP A 106 -7.98 6.88 -12.50
CA ASP A 106 -7.91 6.11 -13.75
C ASP A 106 -6.48 5.71 -14.10
N ARG A 107 -5.54 6.65 -14.02
CA ARG A 107 -4.12 6.39 -14.27
C ARG A 107 -3.56 5.36 -13.28
N GLN A 108 -3.91 5.47 -12.00
CA GLN A 108 -3.45 4.51 -11.00
C GLN A 108 -3.99 3.10 -11.24
N LEU A 109 -5.23 2.97 -11.72
CA LEU A 109 -5.81 1.67 -12.06
C LEU A 109 -5.14 1.05 -13.30
N ASP A 110 -4.83 1.87 -14.31
CA ASP A 110 -4.19 1.40 -15.55
C ASP A 110 -2.71 1.02 -15.34
N GLU A 111 -2.06 1.62 -14.34
CA GLU A 111 -0.66 1.38 -13.97
C GLU A 111 -0.51 0.44 -12.76
N TRP A 112 -1.55 -0.31 -12.40
CA TRP A 112 -1.51 -1.22 -11.24
C TRP A 112 -0.79 -2.51 -11.59
N ASP A 113 0.32 -2.79 -10.91
CA ASP A 113 1.00 -4.07 -11.03
C ASP A 113 0.24 -5.15 -10.26
N SER A 114 -0.01 -6.32 -10.90
CA SER A 114 -0.56 -7.48 -10.19
C SER A 114 0.32 -7.89 -9.00
N LEU A 115 -0.28 -8.58 -8.03
CA LEU A 115 0.44 -9.07 -6.85
C LEU A 115 0.95 -10.50 -7.04
N ASP A 116 1.32 -10.88 -8.27
CA ASP A 116 1.72 -12.25 -8.62
C ASP A 116 3.02 -12.69 -7.92
N GLU A 117 3.83 -11.74 -7.45
CA GLU A 117 5.03 -12.02 -6.67
C GLU A 117 4.75 -12.37 -5.21
N VAL A 118 3.55 -12.06 -4.71
CA VAL A 118 3.16 -12.31 -3.33
C VAL A 118 2.58 -13.72 -3.20
N ASP A 119 3.10 -14.50 -2.26
CA ASP A 119 2.56 -15.82 -1.95
C ASP A 119 1.05 -15.72 -1.63
N ALA A 120 0.24 -16.60 -2.23
CA ALA A 120 -1.21 -16.64 -2.03
C ALA A 120 -1.61 -16.84 -0.55
N ALA A 121 -0.74 -17.40 0.27
CA ALA A 121 -0.96 -17.48 1.71
C ALA A 121 -0.80 -16.13 2.42
N ARG A 122 -0.24 -15.12 1.76
CA ARG A 122 0.01 -13.77 2.28
C ARG A 122 -0.67 -12.66 1.48
N HIS A 123 -1.59 -13.03 0.60
CA HIS A 123 -2.38 -12.09 -0.19
C HIS A 123 -3.87 -12.43 -0.10
N ALA A 124 -4.67 -11.46 0.27
CA ALA A 124 -6.13 -11.52 0.16
C ALA A 124 -6.63 -10.36 -0.69
N THR A 125 -7.69 -10.61 -1.46
CA THR A 125 -8.44 -9.56 -2.16
C THR A 125 -9.80 -9.42 -1.51
N VAL A 126 -10.17 -8.19 -1.13
CA VAL A 126 -11.48 -7.87 -0.55
C VAL A 126 -12.21 -6.85 -1.41
N ARG A 127 -13.54 -6.96 -1.44
CA ARG A 127 -14.40 -6.00 -2.15
C ARG A 127 -14.68 -4.80 -1.26
N ALA A 128 -14.05 -3.66 -1.57
CA ALA A 128 -14.14 -2.42 -0.82
C ALA A 128 -15.39 -1.57 -1.17
N ASP A 129 -16.33 -2.11 -1.95
CA ASP A 129 -17.65 -1.52 -2.28
C ASP A 129 -18.80 -2.12 -1.43
N ARG A 130 -18.47 -2.94 -0.42
CA ARG A 130 -19.38 -3.51 0.58
C ARG A 130 -19.36 -2.70 1.87
N ASP A 131 -20.21 -3.07 2.80
CA ASP A 131 -20.23 -2.47 4.14
C ASP A 131 -18.93 -2.79 4.90
N PRO A 132 -18.35 -1.81 5.61
CA PRO A 132 -17.07 -2.00 6.31
C PRO A 132 -17.03 -3.17 7.28
N PRO A 133 -18.06 -3.48 8.09
CA PRO A 133 -18.06 -4.66 8.95
C PRO A 133 -17.84 -5.96 8.19
N ASP A 134 -18.56 -6.17 7.08
CA ASP A 134 -18.40 -7.37 6.26
C ASP A 134 -16.99 -7.53 5.68
N ILE A 135 -16.33 -6.41 5.38
CA ILE A 135 -14.95 -6.41 4.88
C ILE A 135 -13.99 -6.81 5.99
N VAL A 136 -14.22 -6.31 7.19
CA VAL A 136 -13.42 -6.66 8.38
C VAL A 136 -13.56 -8.15 8.70
N ASP A 137 -14.78 -8.69 8.68
CA ASP A 137 -15.04 -10.11 8.91
C ASP A 137 -14.28 -11.00 7.91
N ASP A 138 -14.25 -10.63 6.62
CA ASP A 138 -13.50 -11.36 5.58
C ASP A 138 -11.98 -11.33 5.86
N ILE A 139 -11.45 -10.18 6.29
CA ILE A 139 -10.04 -10.02 6.62
C ILE A 139 -9.68 -10.86 7.85
N GLU A 140 -10.49 -10.80 8.91
CA GLU A 140 -10.29 -11.57 10.13
C GLU A 140 -10.31 -13.08 9.83
N ALA A 141 -11.30 -13.56 9.08
CA ALA A 141 -11.39 -14.96 8.67
C ALA A 141 -10.15 -15.42 7.88
N PHE A 142 -9.64 -14.56 6.99
CA PHE A 142 -8.40 -14.85 6.26
C PHE A 142 -7.19 -14.95 7.20
N LEU A 143 -7.02 -14.02 8.13
CA LEU A 143 -5.91 -13.99 9.09
C LEU A 143 -5.96 -15.19 10.05
N ASP A 144 -7.13 -15.53 10.55
CA ASP A 144 -7.34 -16.68 11.44
C ASP A 144 -6.94 -18.00 10.78
N GLN A 145 -7.34 -18.22 9.53
CA GLN A 145 -6.95 -19.41 8.77
C GLN A 145 -5.44 -19.52 8.61
N ARG A 146 -4.73 -18.39 8.40
CA ARG A 146 -3.27 -18.37 8.24
C ARG A 146 -2.54 -18.54 9.55
N THR A 147 -3.12 -18.07 10.64
CA THR A 147 -2.60 -18.28 12.00
C THR A 147 -2.76 -19.77 12.38
N ALA A 148 -3.93 -20.35 12.15
CA ALA A 148 -4.19 -21.76 12.41
C ALA A 148 -3.27 -22.71 11.60
N SER A 149 -2.91 -22.33 10.37
CA SER A 149 -1.97 -23.07 9.52
C SER A 149 -0.49 -22.81 9.82
N GLY A 150 -0.16 -21.93 10.77
CA GLY A 150 1.21 -21.57 11.16
C GLY A 150 1.96 -20.69 10.15
N VAL A 151 1.28 -20.16 9.13
CA VAL A 151 1.85 -19.21 8.16
C VAL A 151 2.11 -17.85 8.80
N LEU A 152 1.20 -17.42 9.67
CA LEU A 152 1.34 -16.21 10.48
C LEU A 152 1.58 -16.60 11.94
N ARG A 153 2.45 -15.83 12.61
CA ARG A 153 2.68 -15.93 14.05
C ARG A 153 2.60 -14.53 14.62
N PHE A 154 1.63 -14.32 15.48
CA PHE A 154 1.58 -13.15 16.34
C PHE A 154 2.39 -13.49 17.60
N GLY A 155 3.42 -12.70 17.88
CA GLY A 155 4.30 -12.86 19.03
C GLY A 155 3.70 -12.26 20.29
#